data_13c7bf97910be5cd3f0e0868b8d4e06b
#
_entry.id   13c7bf97910be5cd3f0e0868b8d4e06b
#
_cell.length_a   1.000
_cell.length_b   1.000
_cell.length_c   1.000
_cell.angle_alpha   90.00
_cell.angle_beta   90.00
_cell.angle_gamma   90.00
#
_symmetry.space_group_name_H-M   'P 1'
#
loop_
_entity.id
_entity.type
_entity.pdbx_description
1 polymer ?
#
loop_
_entity_poly.entity_id
_entity_poly.type
_entity_poly.pdbx_seq_one_letter_code
_entity_poly.pdbx_strand_id
1 'polypeptide(L)'
;WFNAFFCEKGVIVMFHHVTNEELDEIPACLCKVERFKEIIDELRINYQIVSIDDIYEKTEKKKAVITFDDGWMDAYMNAYPFLKRYNIPFTVYITTNFIGKEGYIGNSELKVYSEDPLVTIGFHTQSHSKLRYENNMQKEIFLSRKELEKKVGKAILFFAYPYGKLYTIGLRSIFFTQKIDYKNAVGTIDTSLTCFSMLFR
;
A
#
# COMPACT_ATOMS: atom_id res chain seq x y z
N TRP A 1 19.30 9.75 7.86
CA TRP A 1 19.51 10.96 7.04
C TRP A 1 18.58 10.91 5.87
N PHE A 2 17.38 11.46 6.02
CA PHE A 2 16.46 11.72 4.90
C PHE A 2 16.99 12.91 4.13
N ASN A 3 17.29 12.72 2.85
CA ASN A 3 17.70 13.79 1.97
C ASN A 3 16.56 14.80 1.78
N ALA A 4 16.81 16.06 2.10
CA ALA A 4 15.89 17.19 1.97
C ALA A 4 15.32 17.39 0.54
N PHE A 5 15.87 16.72 -0.46
CA PHE A 5 15.41 16.77 -1.86
C PHE A 5 14.06 16.08 -2.11
N PHE A 6 13.60 15.24 -1.21
CA PHE A 6 12.44 14.37 -1.43
C PHE A 6 11.14 14.93 -0.86
N CYS A 7 11.19 16.02 -0.14
CA CYS A 7 10.07 16.50 0.65
C CYS A 7 9.27 17.65 0.04
N GLU A 8 9.46 18.01 -1.23
CA GLU A 8 8.72 19.16 -1.77
C GLU A 8 7.21 18.90 -1.88
N LYS A 9 6.76 17.64 -2.02
CA LYS A 9 5.34 17.33 -2.22
C LYS A 9 4.70 16.42 -1.17
N GLY A 10 5.46 15.62 -0.43
CA GLY A 10 4.92 14.73 0.60
C GLY A 10 5.66 13.41 0.76
N VAL A 11 5.06 12.52 1.56
CA VAL A 11 5.59 11.18 1.88
C VAL A 11 4.51 10.12 1.73
N ILE A 12 4.91 8.91 1.35
CA ILE A 12 4.09 7.70 1.49
C ILE A 12 4.73 6.87 2.61
N VAL A 13 4.00 6.64 3.68
CA VAL A 13 4.44 5.84 4.82
C VAL A 13 3.82 4.46 4.72
N MET A 14 4.65 3.45 4.64
CA MET A 14 4.26 2.06 4.45
C MET A 14 4.38 1.28 5.76
N PHE A 15 3.35 0.54 6.09
CA PHE A 15 3.30 -0.43 7.18
C PHE A 15 2.98 -1.83 6.64
N HIS A 16 3.31 -2.85 7.43
CA HIS A 16 2.87 -4.22 7.22
C HIS A 16 2.13 -4.68 8.49
N HIS A 17 2.87 -5.13 9.49
CA HIS A 17 2.32 -5.52 10.78
C HIS A 17 2.19 -4.34 11.75
N VAL A 18 1.06 -4.27 12.44
CA VAL A 18 0.85 -3.36 13.58
C VAL A 18 0.39 -4.20 14.77
N THR A 19 1.34 -4.66 15.59
CA THR A 19 1.05 -5.57 16.69
C THR A 19 2.05 -5.42 17.82
N ASN A 20 1.65 -5.81 19.04
CA ASN A 20 2.54 -5.93 20.19
C ASN A 20 3.12 -7.34 20.34
N GLU A 21 2.64 -8.30 19.56
CA GLU A 21 3.18 -9.64 19.54
C GLU A 21 4.60 -9.66 18.97
N GLU A 22 5.42 -10.59 19.42
CA GLU A 22 6.73 -10.86 18.84
C GLU A 22 6.53 -11.83 17.68
N LEU A 23 6.93 -11.39 16.49
CA LEU A 23 6.90 -12.21 15.29
C LEU A 23 8.35 -12.57 14.94
N ASP A 24 8.66 -13.86 14.98
CA ASP A 24 10.04 -14.37 14.82
C ASP A 24 10.62 -14.12 13.41
N GLU A 25 9.78 -13.89 12.40
CA GLU A 25 10.23 -13.99 11.02
C GLU A 25 10.55 -12.68 10.32
N ILE A 26 10.02 -11.51 10.77
CA ILE A 26 10.23 -10.24 10.02
C ILE A 26 10.29 -9.00 10.95
N PRO A 27 11.36 -8.80 11.72
CA PRO A 27 11.47 -7.63 12.61
C PRO A 27 11.36 -6.28 11.87
N ALA A 28 11.83 -6.21 10.62
CA ALA A 28 11.85 -4.97 9.83
C ALA A 28 10.46 -4.49 9.36
N CYS A 29 9.46 -5.37 9.35
CA CYS A 29 8.09 -5.06 8.91
C CYS A 29 7.14 -4.87 10.08
N LEU A 30 7.62 -4.99 11.32
CA LEU A 30 6.81 -4.92 12.53
C LEU A 30 6.82 -3.52 13.12
N CYS A 31 5.63 -2.97 13.34
CA CYS A 31 5.43 -1.73 14.08
C CYS A 31 4.62 -2.04 15.35
N LYS A 32 5.17 -1.68 16.52
CA LYS A 32 4.42 -1.78 17.79
C LYS A 32 3.23 -0.82 17.77
N VAL A 33 2.10 -1.22 18.35
CA VAL A 33 0.84 -0.44 18.30
C VAL A 33 1.02 0.99 18.81
N GLU A 34 1.74 1.18 19.91
CA GLU A 34 1.96 2.55 20.45
C GLU A 34 2.85 3.37 19.51
N ARG A 35 3.90 2.74 18.93
CA ARG A 35 4.77 3.43 17.96
C ARG A 35 4.01 3.82 16.69
N PHE A 36 3.08 2.97 16.23
CA PHE A 36 2.19 3.30 15.14
C PHE A 36 1.38 4.57 15.44
N LYS A 37 0.74 4.64 16.62
CA LYS A 37 -0.04 5.82 17.05
C LYS A 37 0.82 7.09 17.09
N GLU A 38 2.02 7.02 17.68
CA GLU A 38 2.98 8.12 17.70
C GLU A 38 3.31 8.62 16.29
N ILE A 39 3.63 7.70 15.37
CA ILE A 39 3.93 8.06 13.97
C ILE A 39 2.72 8.76 13.32
N ILE A 40 1.51 8.24 13.51
CA ILE A 40 0.31 8.87 12.97
C ILE A 40 0.10 10.26 13.55
N ASP A 41 0.31 10.47 14.85
CA ASP A 41 0.18 11.79 15.48
C ASP A 41 1.25 12.77 14.98
N GLU A 42 2.51 12.33 14.80
CA GLU A 42 3.57 13.11 14.16
C GLU A 42 3.19 13.52 12.73
N LEU A 43 2.60 12.58 11.94
CA LEU A 43 2.15 12.87 10.59
C LEU A 43 1.00 13.91 10.58
N ARG A 44 0.05 13.82 11.50
CA ARG A 44 -1.07 14.78 11.62
C ARG A 44 -0.61 16.19 11.94
N ILE A 45 0.48 16.33 12.70
CA ILE A 45 1.06 17.63 13.06
C ILE A 45 1.77 18.25 11.86
N ASN A 46 2.56 17.46 11.11
CA ASN A 46 3.51 17.97 10.14
C ASN A 46 3.01 17.92 8.70
N TYR A 47 1.95 17.14 8.40
CA TYR A 47 1.44 16.89 7.06
C TYR A 47 -0.08 16.98 7.01
N GLN A 48 -0.59 17.21 5.81
CA GLN A 48 -1.97 16.92 5.49
C GLN A 48 -2.06 15.43 5.07
N ILE A 49 -2.69 14.60 5.91
CA ILE A 49 -2.91 13.20 5.55
C ILE A 49 -4.03 13.13 4.53
N VAL A 50 -3.78 12.50 3.39
CA VAL A 50 -4.71 12.41 2.26
C VAL A 50 -4.81 10.97 1.74
N SER A 51 -5.84 10.69 0.95
CA SER A 51 -5.94 9.43 0.20
C SER A 51 -4.81 9.33 -0.84
N ILE A 52 -4.50 8.12 -1.29
CA ILE A 52 -3.52 7.94 -2.38
C ILE A 52 -3.99 8.60 -3.69
N ASP A 53 -5.29 8.73 -3.89
CA ASP A 53 -5.88 9.39 -5.08
C ASP A 53 -5.57 10.88 -5.09
N ASP A 54 -5.54 11.51 -3.93
CA ASP A 54 -5.37 12.96 -3.77
C ASP A 54 -3.91 13.40 -3.63
N ILE A 55 -2.95 12.48 -3.66
CA ILE A 55 -1.54 12.79 -3.41
C ILE A 55 -0.96 13.82 -4.39
N TYR A 56 -1.45 13.83 -5.63
CA TYR A 56 -0.99 14.74 -6.68
C TYR A 56 -1.77 16.05 -6.78
N GLU A 57 -2.85 16.21 -6.01
CA GLU A 57 -3.55 17.48 -5.96
C GLU A 57 -2.66 18.58 -5.40
N LYS A 58 -2.75 19.76 -5.97
CA LYS A 58 -1.94 20.91 -5.52
C LYS A 58 -2.44 21.40 -4.17
N THR A 59 -1.52 21.56 -3.22
CA THR A 59 -1.77 22.14 -1.90
C THR A 59 -0.52 22.86 -1.41
N GLU A 60 -0.68 23.80 -0.49
CA GLU A 60 0.43 24.48 0.17
C GLU A 60 1.12 23.62 1.22
N LYS A 61 0.40 22.65 1.81
CA LYS A 61 0.92 21.76 2.83
C LYS A 61 1.55 20.52 2.22
N LYS A 62 2.61 20.02 2.84
CA LYS A 62 3.16 18.69 2.54
C LYS A 62 2.11 17.63 2.82
N LYS A 63 1.98 16.66 1.93
CA LYS A 63 1.02 15.56 2.07
C LYS A 63 1.66 14.31 2.64
N ALA A 64 0.89 13.54 3.37
CA ALA A 64 1.23 12.18 3.76
C ALA A 64 0.15 11.20 3.32
N VAL A 65 0.55 10.05 2.81
CA VAL A 65 -0.32 8.91 2.53
C VAL A 65 0.11 7.75 3.40
N ILE A 66 -0.86 7.10 4.03
CA ILE A 66 -0.64 5.91 4.87
C ILE A 66 -1.00 4.68 4.05
N THR A 67 -0.11 3.70 4.00
CA THR A 67 -0.33 2.44 3.28
C THR A 67 -0.02 1.23 4.14
N PHE A 68 -0.72 0.15 3.89
CA PHE A 68 -0.48 -1.18 4.48
C PHE A 68 -0.35 -2.18 3.35
N ASP A 69 0.69 -3.00 3.38
CA ASP A 69 0.91 -4.03 2.39
C ASP A 69 0.41 -5.41 2.88
N ASP A 70 0.19 -6.35 1.95
CA ASP A 70 -0.18 -7.76 2.12
C ASP A 70 -1.60 -8.05 2.61
N GLY A 71 -2.23 -7.18 3.40
CA GLY A 71 -3.54 -7.44 3.99
C GLY A 71 -3.49 -8.23 5.30
N TRP A 72 -2.57 -7.89 6.19
CA TRP A 72 -2.41 -8.52 7.50
C TRP A 72 -3.61 -8.26 8.43
N MET A 73 -4.03 -9.31 9.17
CA MET A 73 -5.14 -9.23 10.12
C MET A 73 -4.83 -8.30 11.30
N ASP A 74 -3.59 -8.26 11.77
CA ASP A 74 -3.20 -7.41 12.89
C ASP A 74 -3.30 -5.91 12.55
N ALA A 75 -2.98 -5.52 11.31
CA ALA A 75 -3.21 -4.16 10.84
C ALA A 75 -4.71 -3.82 10.82
N TYR A 76 -5.57 -4.75 10.39
CA TYR A 76 -7.01 -4.59 10.46
C TYR A 76 -7.50 -4.44 11.90
N MET A 77 -7.01 -5.24 12.83
CA MET A 77 -7.47 -5.24 14.22
C MET A 77 -6.96 -4.04 15.02
N ASN A 78 -5.73 -3.59 14.77
CA ASN A 78 -5.05 -2.61 15.63
C ASN A 78 -4.94 -1.22 15.00
N ALA A 79 -4.68 -1.13 13.68
CA ALA A 79 -4.50 0.15 13.00
C ALA A 79 -5.82 0.74 12.49
N TYR A 80 -6.65 -0.06 11.82
CA TYR A 80 -7.89 0.44 11.21
C TYR A 80 -8.85 1.12 12.19
N PRO A 81 -9.18 0.56 13.39
CA PRO A 81 -10.07 1.24 14.33
C PRO A 81 -9.53 2.60 14.80
N PHE A 82 -8.21 2.71 14.93
CA PHE A 82 -7.56 3.97 15.30
C PHE A 82 -7.69 5.00 14.17
N LEU A 83 -7.34 4.62 12.92
CA LEU A 83 -7.45 5.50 11.76
C LEU A 83 -8.90 5.95 11.53
N LYS A 84 -9.85 5.03 11.64
CA LYS A 84 -11.28 5.32 11.52
C LYS A 84 -11.76 6.32 12.57
N ARG A 85 -11.36 6.14 13.83
CA ARG A 85 -11.72 7.05 14.93
C ARG A 85 -11.29 8.49 14.65
N TYR A 86 -10.15 8.69 14.01
CA TYR A 86 -9.61 10.01 13.70
C TYR A 86 -9.93 10.49 12.27
N ASN A 87 -10.78 9.76 11.55
CA ASN A 87 -11.17 10.07 10.16
C ASN A 87 -9.97 10.20 9.22
N ILE A 88 -9.01 9.29 9.33
CA ILE A 88 -7.75 9.30 8.60
C ILE A 88 -7.85 8.32 7.42
N PRO A 89 -7.70 8.78 6.15
CA PRO A 89 -7.69 7.91 5.00
C PRO A 89 -6.40 7.09 4.90
N PHE A 90 -6.51 5.87 4.37
CA PHE A 90 -5.37 4.99 4.15
C PHE A 90 -5.62 4.03 2.98
N THR A 91 -4.55 3.40 2.51
CA THR A 91 -4.59 2.41 1.43
C THR A 91 -4.15 1.04 1.95
N VAL A 92 -4.84 -0.01 1.55
CA VAL A 92 -4.42 -1.40 1.82
C VAL A 92 -4.15 -2.10 0.49
N TYR A 93 -2.93 -2.55 0.27
CA TYR A 93 -2.53 -3.32 -0.91
C TYR A 93 -2.68 -4.81 -0.62
N ILE A 94 -3.55 -5.48 -1.37
CA ILE A 94 -3.97 -6.86 -1.10
C ILE A 94 -3.23 -7.84 -2.01
N THR A 95 -2.56 -8.82 -1.41
CA THR A 95 -2.06 -10.03 -2.08
C THR A 95 -3.17 -11.08 -2.13
N THR A 96 -3.71 -11.36 -3.31
CA THR A 96 -4.97 -12.10 -3.42
C THR A 96 -4.90 -13.55 -2.92
N ASN A 97 -3.76 -14.22 -3.04
CA ASN A 97 -3.56 -15.57 -2.51
C ASN A 97 -3.48 -15.62 -0.99
N PHE A 98 -3.36 -14.48 -0.31
CA PHE A 98 -3.30 -14.43 1.15
C PHE A 98 -4.68 -14.29 1.79
N ILE A 99 -5.68 -13.82 1.05
CA ILE A 99 -7.05 -13.65 1.55
C ILE A 99 -7.58 -14.96 2.17
N GLY A 100 -7.92 -14.88 3.47
CA GLY A 100 -8.44 -16.00 4.25
C GLY A 100 -7.41 -17.02 4.72
N LYS A 101 -6.12 -16.79 4.50
CA LYS A 101 -5.07 -17.55 5.16
C LYS A 101 -4.90 -17.08 6.61
N GLU A 102 -4.30 -17.94 7.43
CA GLU A 102 -3.94 -17.61 8.80
C GLU A 102 -3.07 -16.34 8.86
N GLY A 103 -3.40 -15.41 9.75
CA GLY A 103 -2.74 -14.12 9.89
C GLY A 103 -3.19 -13.03 8.91
N TYR A 104 -3.97 -13.34 7.89
CA TYR A 104 -4.44 -12.39 6.88
C TYR A 104 -5.94 -12.14 6.95
N ILE A 105 -6.38 -11.00 6.42
CA ILE A 105 -7.80 -10.69 6.33
C ILE A 105 -8.54 -11.68 5.43
N GLY A 106 -9.80 -11.97 5.82
CA GLY A 106 -10.72 -12.77 5.01
C GLY A 106 -11.64 -11.93 4.14
N ASN A 107 -12.64 -12.59 3.53
CA ASN A 107 -13.64 -11.88 2.70
C ASN A 107 -14.54 -10.96 3.53
N SER A 108 -14.76 -11.23 4.83
CA SER A 108 -15.53 -10.39 5.74
C SER A 108 -14.85 -9.03 5.97
N GLU A 109 -13.58 -9.02 6.31
CA GLU A 109 -12.79 -7.83 6.55
C GLU A 109 -12.56 -7.04 5.26
N LEU A 110 -12.32 -7.77 4.15
CA LEU A 110 -12.19 -7.17 2.83
C LEU A 110 -13.49 -6.43 2.41
N LYS A 111 -14.65 -6.99 2.74
CA LYS A 111 -15.95 -6.32 2.53
C LYS A 111 -16.05 -5.05 3.38
N VAL A 112 -15.72 -5.10 4.66
CA VAL A 112 -15.70 -3.92 5.53
C VAL A 112 -14.80 -2.82 4.94
N TYR A 113 -13.61 -3.16 4.51
CA TYR A 113 -12.70 -2.21 3.84
C TYR A 113 -13.33 -1.64 2.56
N SER A 114 -13.99 -2.46 1.77
CA SER A 114 -14.59 -1.99 0.50
C SER A 114 -15.77 -1.03 0.69
N GLU A 115 -16.45 -1.09 1.83
CA GLU A 115 -17.60 -0.23 2.16
C GLU A 115 -17.19 1.06 2.90
N ASP A 116 -15.98 1.12 3.46
CA ASP A 116 -15.51 2.30 4.20
C ASP A 116 -14.88 3.34 3.25
N PRO A 117 -15.39 4.58 3.21
CA PRO A 117 -14.87 5.64 2.33
C PRO A 117 -13.45 6.10 2.68
N LEU A 118 -12.96 5.80 3.89
CA LEU A 118 -11.58 6.11 4.29
C LEU A 118 -10.57 5.11 3.71
N VAL A 119 -11.03 3.97 3.21
CA VAL A 119 -10.16 2.88 2.77
C VAL A 119 -10.08 2.83 1.26
N THR A 120 -8.88 2.99 0.73
CA THR A 120 -8.56 2.68 -0.66
C THR A 120 -7.99 1.26 -0.72
N ILE A 121 -8.63 0.37 -1.49
CA ILE A 121 -8.08 -0.96 -1.74
C ILE A 121 -7.19 -0.89 -2.98
N GLY A 122 -5.92 -1.25 -2.80
CA GLY A 122 -4.94 -1.43 -3.85
C GLY A 122 -4.62 -2.91 -4.07
N PHE A 123 -3.80 -3.19 -5.05
CA PHE A 123 -3.42 -4.54 -5.46
C PHE A 123 -1.92 -4.79 -5.24
N HIS A 124 -1.57 -5.97 -4.72
CA HIS A 124 -0.19 -6.35 -4.38
C HIS A 124 0.20 -7.71 -4.98
N THR A 125 -0.18 -7.96 -6.21
CA THR A 125 0.00 -9.20 -6.97
C THR A 125 -0.85 -10.38 -6.44
N GLN A 126 -0.75 -11.50 -7.15
CA GLN A 126 -1.43 -12.74 -6.75
C GLN A 126 -0.72 -13.43 -5.59
N SER A 127 0.59 -13.63 -5.71
CA SER A 127 1.37 -14.52 -4.82
C SER A 127 2.49 -13.83 -4.08
N HIS A 128 2.59 -12.50 -4.15
CA HIS A 128 3.72 -11.71 -3.60
C HIS A 128 5.07 -12.14 -4.19
N SER A 129 5.10 -12.46 -5.50
CA SER A 129 6.31 -12.92 -6.17
C SER A 129 7.29 -11.78 -6.48
N LYS A 130 8.58 -12.12 -6.59
CA LYS A 130 9.59 -11.19 -7.15
C LYS A 130 9.37 -11.09 -8.65
N LEU A 131 8.67 -10.05 -9.09
CA LEU A 131 8.19 -9.88 -10.47
C LEU A 131 9.29 -9.94 -11.53
N ARG A 132 10.54 -9.60 -11.19
CA ARG A 132 11.68 -9.75 -12.09
C ARG A 132 11.81 -11.16 -12.64
N TYR A 133 11.48 -12.17 -11.84
CA TYR A 133 11.63 -13.59 -12.18
C TYR A 133 10.30 -14.25 -12.54
N GLU A 134 9.22 -13.48 -12.52
CA GLU A 134 7.88 -13.98 -12.79
C GLU A 134 7.68 -14.21 -14.31
N ASN A 135 7.26 -15.41 -14.67
CA ASN A 135 7.03 -15.77 -16.08
C ASN A 135 5.61 -15.45 -16.53
N ASN A 136 4.63 -15.46 -15.63
CA ASN A 136 3.22 -15.26 -15.96
C ASN A 136 2.67 -13.95 -15.37
N MET A 137 3.18 -12.81 -15.88
CA MET A 137 2.72 -11.48 -15.49
C MET A 137 1.21 -11.28 -15.70
N GLN A 138 0.65 -11.92 -16.73
CA GLN A 138 -0.78 -11.83 -17.02
C GLN A 138 -1.61 -12.37 -15.85
N LYS A 139 -1.25 -13.52 -15.31
CA LYS A 139 -1.93 -14.12 -14.15
C LYS A 139 -1.65 -13.35 -12.89
N GLU A 140 -0.37 -13.06 -12.65
CA GLU A 140 0.12 -12.48 -11.40
C GLU A 140 -0.39 -11.05 -11.16
N ILE A 141 -0.56 -10.27 -12.22
CA ILE A 141 -0.93 -8.86 -12.10
C ILE A 141 -2.34 -8.58 -12.63
N PHE A 142 -2.68 -9.02 -13.86
CA PHE A 142 -3.92 -8.61 -14.50
C PHE A 142 -5.11 -9.46 -14.08
N LEU A 143 -5.05 -10.78 -14.23
CA LEU A 143 -6.21 -11.64 -13.96
C LEU A 143 -6.59 -11.64 -12.48
N SER A 144 -5.60 -11.74 -11.60
CA SER A 144 -5.84 -11.72 -10.16
C SER A 144 -6.35 -10.37 -9.64
N ARG A 145 -5.93 -9.23 -10.27
CA ARG A 145 -6.57 -7.94 -10.03
C ARG A 145 -8.06 -7.99 -10.35
N LYS A 146 -8.42 -8.55 -11.53
CA LYS A 146 -9.84 -8.69 -11.95
C LYS A 146 -10.66 -9.57 -11.00
N GLU A 147 -10.06 -10.58 -10.41
CA GLU A 147 -10.68 -11.39 -9.37
C GLU A 147 -10.92 -10.59 -8.09
N LEU A 148 -9.94 -9.76 -7.67
CA LEU A 148 -10.09 -8.88 -6.52
C LEU A 148 -11.19 -7.83 -6.79
N GLU A 149 -11.23 -7.20 -7.96
CA GLU A 149 -12.28 -6.26 -8.36
C GLU A 149 -13.69 -6.86 -8.25
N LYS A 150 -13.87 -8.11 -8.64
CA LYS A 150 -15.15 -8.83 -8.48
C LYS A 150 -15.52 -9.03 -7.01
N LYS A 151 -14.55 -9.30 -6.14
CA LYS A 151 -14.78 -9.49 -4.70
C LYS A 151 -15.16 -8.18 -3.99
N VAL A 152 -14.51 -7.08 -4.34
CA VAL A 152 -14.73 -5.76 -3.70
C VAL A 152 -15.83 -4.93 -4.38
N GLY A 153 -16.28 -5.31 -5.58
CA GLY A 153 -17.32 -4.60 -6.32
C GLY A 153 -16.88 -3.23 -6.87
N LYS A 154 -15.56 -2.94 -6.89
CA LYS A 154 -14.99 -1.67 -7.33
C LYS A 154 -13.75 -1.89 -8.18
N ALA A 155 -13.43 -0.93 -9.06
CA ALA A 155 -12.17 -0.93 -9.79
C ALA A 155 -10.98 -0.73 -8.85
N ILE A 156 -9.92 -1.48 -9.06
CA ILE A 156 -8.65 -1.35 -8.32
C ILE A 156 -7.66 -0.57 -9.19
N LEU A 157 -7.36 0.64 -8.78
CA LEU A 157 -6.57 1.59 -9.58
C LEU A 157 -5.15 1.82 -9.05
N PHE A 158 -4.82 1.23 -7.92
CA PHE A 158 -3.54 1.43 -7.23
C PHE A 158 -2.82 0.10 -7.10
N PHE A 159 -1.51 0.11 -7.36
CA PHE A 159 -0.68 -1.07 -7.34
C PHE A 159 0.58 -0.83 -6.49
N ALA A 160 0.97 -1.81 -5.69
CA ALA A 160 2.27 -1.83 -5.03
C ALA A 160 3.09 -3.02 -5.52
N TYR A 161 4.36 -2.78 -5.84
CA TYR A 161 5.28 -3.85 -6.23
C TYR A 161 5.78 -4.61 -5.01
N PRO A 162 5.64 -5.95 -4.95
CA PRO A 162 6.23 -6.75 -3.87
C PRO A 162 7.73 -6.45 -3.70
N TYR A 163 8.17 -6.37 -2.45
CA TYR A 163 9.54 -6.00 -2.05
C TYR A 163 9.98 -4.59 -2.46
N GLY A 164 9.37 -3.97 -3.45
CA GLY A 164 9.55 -2.59 -3.85
C GLY A 164 10.91 -2.18 -4.40
N LYS A 165 11.91 -3.06 -4.50
CA LYS A 165 13.27 -2.74 -4.99
C LYS A 165 13.40 -3.00 -6.49
N LEU A 166 14.17 -2.18 -7.22
CA LEU A 166 14.36 -2.33 -8.68
C LEU A 166 14.82 -3.72 -9.09
N TYR A 167 15.67 -4.34 -8.27
CA TYR A 167 16.17 -5.69 -8.56
C TYR A 167 15.13 -6.79 -8.33
N THR A 168 14.04 -6.54 -7.60
CA THR A 168 12.90 -7.45 -7.43
C THR A 168 11.77 -7.17 -8.41
N ILE A 169 11.58 -5.91 -8.79
CA ILE A 169 10.56 -5.45 -9.73
C ILE A 169 10.92 -5.90 -11.16
N GLY A 170 12.08 -5.46 -11.66
CA GLY A 170 12.52 -5.69 -13.04
C GLY A 170 11.79 -4.82 -14.09
N LEU A 171 12.49 -4.46 -15.17
CA LEU A 171 11.94 -3.58 -16.21
C LEU A 171 10.71 -4.17 -16.92
N ARG A 172 10.69 -5.50 -17.13
CA ARG A 172 9.57 -6.18 -17.78
C ARG A 172 8.25 -5.96 -17.05
N SER A 173 8.24 -6.01 -15.71
CA SER A 173 7.03 -5.79 -14.94
C SER A 173 6.60 -4.32 -14.95
N ILE A 174 7.54 -3.38 -14.97
CA ILE A 174 7.25 -1.94 -15.11
C ILE A 174 6.52 -1.69 -16.44
N PHE A 175 7.08 -2.16 -17.55
CA PHE A 175 6.43 -2.03 -18.87
C PHE A 175 5.08 -2.74 -18.93
N PHE A 176 4.92 -3.85 -18.21
CA PHE A 176 3.64 -4.56 -18.15
C PHE A 176 2.59 -3.76 -17.38
N THR A 177 2.93 -3.24 -16.20
CA THR A 177 2.00 -2.43 -15.39
C THR A 177 1.62 -1.10 -16.06
N GLN A 178 2.53 -0.49 -16.82
CA GLN A 178 2.22 0.72 -17.62
C GLN A 178 1.16 0.50 -18.70
N LYS A 179 1.00 -0.74 -19.18
CA LYS A 179 -0.05 -1.10 -20.16
C LYS A 179 -1.40 -1.38 -19.51
N ILE A 180 -1.44 -1.46 -18.19
CA ILE A 180 -2.65 -1.64 -17.39
C ILE A 180 -3.09 -0.26 -16.89
N ASP A 181 -4.39 -0.06 -16.75
CA ASP A 181 -5.02 1.20 -16.34
C ASP A 181 -4.89 1.49 -14.83
N TYR A 182 -3.69 1.32 -14.26
CA TYR A 182 -3.41 1.81 -12.91
C TYR A 182 -3.20 3.32 -12.92
N LYS A 183 -3.81 4.03 -11.97
CA LYS A 183 -3.53 5.45 -11.74
C LYS A 183 -2.12 5.65 -11.16
N ASN A 184 -1.69 4.69 -10.34
CA ASN A 184 -0.40 4.75 -9.66
C ASN A 184 0.13 3.35 -9.36
N ALA A 185 1.46 3.20 -9.42
CA ALA A 185 2.18 2.00 -8.99
C ALA A 185 3.37 2.43 -8.11
N VAL A 186 3.44 1.89 -6.90
CA VAL A 186 4.44 2.29 -5.90
C VAL A 186 5.44 1.18 -5.61
N GLY A 187 6.64 1.58 -5.20
CA GLY A 187 7.69 0.71 -4.69
C GLY A 187 8.39 1.37 -3.50
N THR A 188 9.42 0.73 -2.96
CA THR A 188 10.20 1.21 -1.80
C THR A 188 11.53 1.85 -2.21
N ILE A 189 11.55 2.53 -3.36
CA ILE A 189 12.75 3.19 -3.85
C ILE A 189 12.73 4.62 -3.32
N ASP A 190 13.79 5.04 -2.65
CA ASP A 190 13.99 6.41 -2.18
C ASP A 190 14.18 7.35 -3.38
N THR A 191 13.07 7.80 -3.96
CA THR A 191 13.05 8.80 -5.01
C THR A 191 11.99 9.84 -4.70
N SER A 192 12.13 11.05 -5.23
CA SER A 192 11.06 12.04 -5.10
C SER A 192 9.77 11.53 -5.74
N LEU A 193 8.62 11.83 -5.14
CA LEU A 193 7.30 11.51 -5.71
C LEU A 193 7.14 11.95 -7.16
N THR A 194 7.87 13.00 -7.58
CA THR A 194 7.90 13.49 -8.96
C THR A 194 8.65 12.59 -9.93
N CYS A 195 9.76 11.99 -9.51
CA CYS A 195 10.57 11.12 -10.38
C CYS A 195 9.90 9.77 -10.59
N PHE A 196 9.27 9.24 -9.55
CA PHE A 196 8.61 7.93 -9.60
C PHE A 196 7.32 7.96 -10.40
N SER A 197 6.57 9.06 -10.36
CA SER A 197 5.35 9.21 -11.17
C SER A 197 5.63 9.22 -12.68
N MET A 198 6.84 9.64 -13.10
CA MET A 198 7.22 9.59 -14.52
C MET A 198 7.61 8.19 -15.00
N LEU A 199 8.08 7.31 -14.12
CA LEU A 199 8.40 5.92 -14.44
C LEU A 199 7.17 5.01 -14.47
N PHE A 200 6.07 5.43 -13.84
CA PHE A 200 4.86 4.62 -13.64
C PHE A 200 3.57 5.23 -14.21
N ARG A 201 3.69 6.27 -15.02
CA ARG A 201 2.60 6.83 -15.84
C ARG A 201 2.49 6.16 -17.18
#